data_04518233d977a85df5d877879a57ed5a
#
_entry.id   04518233d977a85df5d877879a57ed5a
#
_cell.length_a   1.000
_cell.length_b   1.000
_cell.length_c   1.000
_cell.angle_alpha   90.00
_cell.angle_beta   90.00
_cell.angle_gamma   90.00
#
_symmetry.space_group_name_H-M   'P 1'
#
loop_
_entity.id
_entity.type
_entity.pdbx_description
1 polymer ?
#
loop_
_entity_poly.entity_id
_entity_poly.type
_entity_poly.pdbx_seq_one_letter_code
_entity_poly.pdbx_strand_id
1 'polypeptide(L)'
;IEGYSHWNTCPSGGDNKSTAEDFDFVETLIDRIDDTYNLNSERIYAAGYSNGGMMAYGLAHYKSDLIAAIGSVSGAMLDCYGSIAHPMPVVLLHGTQDDVLPYDGNTELASVQTTLDYWINFNNTSTSPSVTTDNSGPLSVQHSVYSGGVNGVSVEHYRYQEGGHVWFDATYQGQNASELVWNFVSRYDINGLR
;
A
#
# COMPACT_ATOMS: atom_id res chain seq x y z
N ILE A 1 4.97 20.99 1.26
CA ILE A 1 6.06 21.43 2.14
C ILE A 1 7.00 22.22 1.25
N GLU A 2 7.29 23.49 1.60
CA GLU A 2 8.07 24.38 0.75
C GLU A 2 9.37 23.72 0.29
N GLY A 3 9.53 23.57 -1.05
CA GLY A 3 10.75 23.12 -1.69
C GLY A 3 10.89 21.62 -1.95
N TYR A 4 9.94 20.78 -1.55
CA TYR A 4 9.99 19.35 -1.84
C TYR A 4 8.83 18.91 -2.74
N SER A 5 9.14 18.16 -3.80
CA SER A 5 8.12 17.52 -4.64
C SER A 5 7.40 16.42 -3.83
N HIS A 6 6.08 16.35 -3.98
CA HIS A 6 5.26 15.32 -3.36
C HIS A 6 4.04 15.02 -4.23
N TRP A 7 3.48 13.84 -4.07
CA TRP A 7 2.24 13.43 -4.72
C TRP A 7 1.04 14.08 -4.03
N ASN A 8 0.09 14.55 -4.83
CA ASN A 8 -1.25 14.90 -4.36
C ASN A 8 -2.06 13.61 -4.22
N THR A 9 -2.22 13.14 -2.99
CA THR A 9 -2.78 11.81 -2.70
C THR A 9 -4.27 11.82 -2.42
N CYS A 10 -4.89 13.01 -2.45
CA CYS A 10 -6.33 13.22 -2.25
C CYS A 10 -6.88 14.22 -3.28
N PRO A 11 -7.69 13.81 -4.27
CA PRO A 11 -8.22 14.71 -5.31
C PRO A 11 -9.01 15.90 -4.77
N SER A 12 -9.62 15.75 -3.60
CA SER A 12 -10.39 16.81 -2.94
C SER A 12 -9.53 17.80 -2.16
N GLY A 13 -8.17 17.72 -2.28
CA GLY A 13 -7.26 18.56 -1.51
C GLY A 13 -7.20 18.19 -0.03
N GLY A 14 -7.47 16.93 0.33
CA GLY A 14 -7.51 16.45 1.71
C GLY A 14 -6.18 16.54 2.44
N ASP A 15 -5.06 16.52 1.73
CA ASP A 15 -3.74 16.75 2.33
C ASP A 15 -3.28 18.23 2.24
N ASN A 16 -4.02 19.07 1.50
CA ASN A 16 -3.79 20.50 1.29
C ASN A 16 -2.37 20.92 0.85
N LYS A 17 -1.56 19.99 0.32
CA LYS A 17 -0.16 20.23 -0.01
C LYS A 17 0.06 20.51 -1.49
N SER A 18 -0.83 20.02 -2.35
CA SER A 18 -0.75 20.15 -3.80
C SER A 18 -2.15 20.23 -4.42
N THR A 19 -2.21 20.88 -5.57
CA THR A 19 -3.39 20.88 -6.46
C THR A 19 -3.08 20.19 -7.79
N ALA A 20 -1.96 19.47 -7.87
CA ALA A 20 -1.57 18.74 -9.07
C ALA A 20 -2.54 17.58 -9.34
N GLU A 21 -2.83 17.35 -10.60
CA GLU A 21 -3.70 16.25 -11.06
C GLU A 21 -2.86 14.96 -11.22
N ASP A 22 -2.29 14.49 -10.10
CA ASP A 22 -1.34 13.38 -10.11
C ASP A 22 -1.99 12.04 -10.47
N PHE A 23 -3.29 11.87 -10.19
CA PHE A 23 -4.04 10.68 -10.62
C PHE A 23 -4.18 10.61 -12.13
N ASP A 24 -4.49 11.73 -12.77
CA ASP A 24 -4.59 11.82 -14.23
C ASP A 24 -3.23 11.70 -14.90
N PHE A 25 -2.17 12.20 -14.24
CA PHE A 25 -0.80 11.98 -14.68
C PHE A 25 -0.46 10.48 -14.70
N VAL A 26 -0.77 9.73 -13.64
CA VAL A 26 -0.51 8.28 -13.56
C VAL A 26 -1.29 7.53 -14.64
N GLU A 27 -2.59 7.82 -14.81
CA GLU A 27 -3.40 7.23 -15.87
C GLU A 27 -2.81 7.50 -17.26
N THR A 28 -2.49 8.77 -17.56
CA THR A 28 -1.85 9.15 -18.84
C THR A 28 -0.50 8.43 -19.06
N LEU A 29 0.26 8.20 -17.97
CA LEU A 29 1.53 7.47 -18.05
C LEU A 29 1.30 6.01 -18.40
N ILE A 30 0.30 5.35 -17.78
CA ILE A 30 -0.09 3.97 -18.08
C ILE A 30 -0.48 3.85 -19.55
N ASP A 31 -1.36 4.72 -20.05
CA ASP A 31 -1.80 4.73 -21.45
C ASP A 31 -0.62 4.86 -22.43
N ARG A 32 0.31 5.77 -22.16
CA ARG A 32 1.50 5.97 -23.01
C ARG A 32 2.44 4.77 -23.02
N ILE A 33 2.57 4.08 -21.87
CA ILE A 33 3.38 2.86 -21.78
C ILE A 33 2.66 1.73 -22.52
N ASP A 34 1.34 1.62 -22.38
CA ASP A 34 0.53 0.62 -23.10
C ASP A 34 0.63 0.79 -24.62
N ASP A 35 0.48 2.00 -25.14
CA ASP A 35 0.66 2.33 -26.58
C ASP A 35 2.01 1.84 -27.13
N THR A 36 3.04 1.76 -26.29
CA THR A 36 4.41 1.40 -26.70
C THR A 36 4.71 -0.09 -26.50
N TYR A 37 4.25 -0.66 -25.38
CA TYR A 37 4.70 -1.97 -24.91
C TYR A 37 3.60 -3.02 -24.81
N ASN A 38 2.32 -2.64 -25.08
CA ASN A 38 1.15 -3.52 -24.99
C ASN A 38 1.10 -4.22 -23.61
N LEU A 39 0.75 -3.47 -22.59
CA LEU A 39 0.69 -3.92 -21.21
C LEU A 39 -0.41 -4.97 -21.01
N ASN A 40 -0.29 -5.77 -19.99
CA ASN A 40 -1.42 -6.49 -19.43
C ASN A 40 -2.18 -5.56 -18.48
N SER A 41 -3.26 -4.95 -18.96
CA SER A 41 -4.09 -3.99 -18.20
C SER A 41 -4.73 -4.60 -16.95
N GLU A 42 -4.85 -5.92 -16.85
CA GLU A 42 -5.35 -6.58 -15.64
C GLU A 42 -4.29 -6.71 -14.54
N ARG A 43 -3.03 -6.32 -14.81
CA ARG A 43 -1.87 -6.56 -13.93
C ARG A 43 -1.01 -5.33 -13.76
N ILE A 44 -1.63 -4.22 -13.44
CA ILE A 44 -0.96 -2.97 -13.09
C ILE A 44 -1.00 -2.81 -11.58
N TYR A 45 0.15 -2.51 -10.97
CA TYR A 45 0.31 -2.44 -9.53
C TYR A 45 0.87 -1.08 -9.11
N ALA A 46 0.47 -0.60 -7.94
CA ALA A 46 1.03 0.61 -7.36
C ALA A 46 1.76 0.27 -6.05
N ALA A 47 3.00 0.74 -5.93
CA ALA A 47 3.74 0.63 -4.68
C ALA A 47 4.56 1.88 -4.43
N GLY A 48 4.73 2.24 -3.16
CA GLY A 48 5.48 3.43 -2.83
C GLY A 48 5.91 3.53 -1.38
N TYR A 49 6.82 4.49 -1.14
CA TYR A 49 7.40 4.81 0.16
C TYR A 49 6.87 6.16 0.66
N SER A 50 6.56 6.26 1.96
CA SER A 50 6.16 7.52 2.57
C SER A 50 4.98 8.16 1.82
N ASN A 51 5.10 9.36 1.27
CA ASN A 51 4.08 10.00 0.41
C ASN A 51 3.76 9.15 -0.84
N GLY A 52 4.71 8.37 -1.39
CA GLY A 52 4.43 7.40 -2.45
C GLY A 52 3.55 6.22 -1.97
N GLY A 53 3.70 5.80 -0.72
CA GLY A 53 2.81 4.82 -0.08
C GLY A 53 1.41 5.38 0.15
N MET A 54 1.30 6.66 0.51
CA MET A 54 0.02 7.39 0.56
C MET A 54 -0.63 7.45 -0.83
N MET A 55 0.17 7.71 -1.89
CA MET A 55 -0.32 7.71 -3.28
C MET A 55 -0.81 6.34 -3.72
N ALA A 56 -0.18 5.24 -3.28
CA ALA A 56 -0.67 3.90 -3.57
C ALA A 56 -2.08 3.68 -3.00
N TYR A 57 -2.38 4.13 -1.77
CA TYR A 57 -3.75 4.12 -1.24
C TYR A 57 -4.69 5.01 -2.05
N GLY A 58 -4.25 6.22 -2.43
CA GLY A 58 -5.03 7.10 -3.28
C GLY A 58 -5.40 6.45 -4.62
N LEU A 59 -4.45 5.81 -5.28
CA LEU A 59 -4.69 5.08 -6.53
C LEU A 59 -5.67 3.91 -6.34
N ALA A 60 -5.59 3.18 -5.22
CA ALA A 60 -6.57 2.14 -4.89
C ALA A 60 -8.00 2.70 -4.75
N HIS A 61 -8.14 3.93 -4.27
CA HIS A 61 -9.46 4.57 -4.12
C HIS A 61 -10.00 5.21 -5.39
N TYR A 62 -9.13 5.82 -6.20
CA TYR A 62 -9.57 6.70 -7.29
C TYR A 62 -9.27 6.17 -8.68
N LYS A 63 -8.41 5.14 -8.80
CA LYS A 63 -8.02 4.49 -10.07
C LYS A 63 -8.00 2.96 -9.91
N SER A 64 -8.92 2.43 -9.09
CA SER A 64 -9.02 0.98 -8.84
C SER A 64 -9.42 0.18 -10.09
N ASP A 65 -9.99 0.81 -11.09
CA ASP A 65 -10.23 0.22 -12.41
C ASP A 65 -8.94 -0.08 -13.20
N LEU A 66 -7.83 0.57 -12.84
CA LEU A 66 -6.51 0.38 -13.44
C LEU A 66 -5.57 -0.44 -12.55
N ILE A 67 -5.73 -0.39 -11.22
CA ILE A 67 -4.78 -0.93 -10.26
C ILE A 67 -5.28 -2.24 -9.65
N ALA A 68 -4.55 -3.33 -9.87
CA ALA A 68 -4.92 -4.68 -9.41
C ALA A 68 -4.53 -4.98 -7.95
N ALA A 69 -3.46 -4.37 -7.44
CA ALA A 69 -2.99 -4.53 -6.06
C ALA A 69 -2.05 -3.40 -5.67
N ILE A 70 -1.93 -3.14 -4.36
CA ILE A 70 -1.06 -2.08 -3.85
C ILE A 70 -0.09 -2.56 -2.78
N GLY A 71 1.07 -1.85 -2.70
CA GLY A 71 2.05 -1.97 -1.62
C GLY A 71 2.39 -0.62 -1.02
N SER A 72 2.28 -0.47 0.29
CA SER A 72 2.64 0.75 1.01
C SER A 72 3.78 0.48 2.00
N VAL A 73 4.88 1.20 1.85
CA VAL A 73 6.04 1.12 2.75
C VAL A 73 6.16 2.43 3.51
N SER A 74 6.03 2.37 4.84
CA SER A 74 6.04 3.55 5.71
C SER A 74 5.10 4.67 5.21
N GLY A 75 3.93 4.29 4.67
CA GLY A 75 2.91 5.22 4.18
C GLY A 75 1.69 5.23 5.11
N ALA A 76 1.01 6.36 5.21
CA ALA A 76 -0.25 6.50 5.93
C ALA A 76 -1.43 6.59 4.96
N MET A 77 -2.54 5.94 5.28
CA MET A 77 -3.79 6.11 4.54
C MET A 77 -4.48 7.39 5.03
N LEU A 78 -4.79 8.28 4.11
CA LEU A 78 -5.51 9.52 4.43
C LEU A 78 -7.02 9.30 4.42
N ASP A 79 -7.74 10.16 5.13
CA ASP A 79 -9.20 10.15 5.21
C ASP A 79 -9.85 10.78 3.97
N CYS A 80 -9.47 10.27 2.79
CA CYS A 80 -10.04 10.66 1.51
C CYS A 80 -10.39 9.38 0.71
N TYR A 81 -11.66 9.03 0.75
CA TYR A 81 -12.17 7.79 0.19
C TYR A 81 -12.84 8.02 -1.16
N GLY A 82 -12.47 7.20 -2.14
CA GLY A 82 -13.12 7.09 -3.44
C GLY A 82 -13.96 5.83 -3.58
N SER A 83 -14.47 5.58 -4.78
CA SER A 83 -15.21 4.37 -5.10
C SER A 83 -14.25 3.31 -5.63
N ILE A 84 -14.11 2.21 -4.92
CA ILE A 84 -13.23 1.10 -5.32
C ILE A 84 -14.02 0.08 -6.13
N ALA A 85 -13.52 -0.26 -7.32
CA ALA A 85 -14.25 -1.07 -8.32
C ALA A 85 -14.25 -2.58 -8.01
N HIS A 86 -13.23 -3.06 -7.29
CA HIS A 86 -13.06 -4.49 -6.98
C HIS A 86 -12.38 -4.68 -5.61
N PRO A 87 -12.43 -5.89 -5.00
CA PRO A 87 -11.64 -6.18 -3.82
C PRO A 87 -10.16 -5.90 -4.07
N MET A 88 -9.53 -5.10 -3.21
CA MET A 88 -8.18 -4.58 -3.41
C MET A 88 -7.16 -5.32 -2.53
N PRO A 89 -6.28 -6.14 -3.10
CA PRO A 89 -5.16 -6.73 -2.35
C PRO A 89 -4.20 -5.66 -1.85
N VAL A 90 -3.85 -5.71 -0.56
CA VAL A 90 -3.02 -4.67 0.06
C VAL A 90 -1.92 -5.28 0.91
N VAL A 91 -0.68 -4.85 0.70
CA VAL A 91 0.43 -5.14 1.60
C VAL A 91 0.98 -3.86 2.23
N LEU A 92 1.12 -3.88 3.57
CA LEU A 92 1.68 -2.78 4.36
C LEU A 92 3.00 -3.23 5.00
N LEU A 93 4.04 -2.42 4.85
CA LEU A 93 5.31 -2.57 5.54
C LEU A 93 5.55 -1.32 6.40
N HIS A 94 5.66 -1.46 7.74
CA HIS A 94 5.77 -0.28 8.61
C HIS A 94 6.63 -0.55 9.85
N GLY A 95 7.43 0.46 10.22
CA GLY A 95 8.27 0.42 11.41
C GLY A 95 7.53 0.92 12.65
N THR A 96 7.71 0.23 13.80
CA THR A 96 7.02 0.63 15.04
C THR A 96 7.58 1.89 15.69
N GLN A 97 8.76 2.36 15.26
CA GLN A 97 9.37 3.62 15.69
C GLN A 97 9.47 4.63 14.53
N ASP A 98 8.54 4.57 13.59
CA ASP A 98 8.41 5.60 12.56
C ASP A 98 8.03 6.92 13.23
N ASP A 99 8.92 7.91 13.17
CA ASP A 99 8.78 9.23 13.79
C ASP A 99 8.24 10.30 12.82
N VAL A 100 8.06 9.93 11.53
CA VAL A 100 7.53 10.81 10.49
C VAL A 100 6.04 10.50 10.23
N LEU A 101 5.71 9.22 10.01
CA LEU A 101 4.34 8.73 9.91
C LEU A 101 4.10 7.67 11.01
N PRO A 102 3.72 8.08 12.22
CA PRO A 102 3.70 7.23 13.40
C PRO A 102 2.85 5.96 13.22
N TYR A 103 3.41 4.82 13.64
CA TYR A 103 2.74 3.51 13.58
C TYR A 103 1.37 3.52 14.26
N ASP A 104 1.28 4.16 15.42
CA ASP A 104 0.04 4.28 16.20
C ASP A 104 -0.84 5.45 15.75
N GLY A 105 -0.44 6.15 14.67
CA GLY A 105 -1.14 7.33 14.17
C GLY A 105 -1.01 8.55 15.09
N ASN A 106 -1.76 9.59 14.78
CA ASN A 106 -1.86 10.79 15.59
C ASN A 106 -3.22 11.50 15.31
N THR A 107 -3.36 12.78 15.69
CA THR A 107 -4.59 13.55 15.45
C THR A 107 -4.92 13.80 13.98
N GLU A 108 -3.96 13.64 13.07
CA GLU A 108 -4.10 13.93 11.64
C GLU A 108 -3.98 12.68 10.76
N LEU A 109 -3.33 11.63 11.28
CA LEU A 109 -2.99 10.42 10.54
C LEU A 109 -3.59 9.18 11.19
N ALA A 110 -4.25 8.36 10.40
CA ALA A 110 -4.72 7.05 10.84
C ALA A 110 -3.56 6.16 11.28
N SER A 111 -3.77 5.35 12.32
CA SER A 111 -2.81 4.32 12.70
C SER A 111 -2.71 3.22 11.63
N VAL A 112 -1.62 2.45 11.67
CA VAL A 112 -1.49 1.22 10.87
C VAL A 112 -2.65 0.27 11.15
N GLN A 113 -3.09 0.13 12.42
CA GLN A 113 -4.22 -0.71 12.76
C GLN A 113 -5.52 -0.23 12.14
N THR A 114 -5.81 1.08 12.17
CA THR A 114 -6.99 1.66 11.50
C THR A 114 -6.98 1.38 10.00
N THR A 115 -5.82 1.51 9.36
CA THR A 115 -5.64 1.19 7.94
C THR A 115 -5.89 -0.29 7.64
N LEU A 116 -5.35 -1.19 8.48
CA LEU A 116 -5.59 -2.63 8.37
C LEU A 116 -7.08 -2.95 8.51
N ASP A 117 -7.74 -2.42 9.56
CA ASP A 117 -9.16 -2.67 9.82
C ASP A 117 -10.04 -2.20 8.64
N TYR A 118 -9.68 -1.07 8.01
CA TYR A 118 -10.38 -0.61 6.81
C TYR A 118 -10.30 -1.64 5.68
N TRP A 119 -9.09 -2.08 5.31
CA TRP A 119 -8.91 -3.00 4.18
C TRP A 119 -9.41 -4.42 4.47
N ILE A 120 -9.28 -4.90 5.72
CA ILE A 120 -9.84 -6.18 6.19
C ILE A 120 -11.37 -6.17 6.00
N ASN A 121 -12.04 -5.11 6.46
CA ASN A 121 -13.48 -4.98 6.32
C ASN A 121 -13.91 -4.81 4.86
N PHE A 122 -13.23 -3.95 4.10
CA PHE A 122 -13.53 -3.72 2.70
C PHE A 122 -13.43 -5.01 1.87
N ASN A 123 -12.37 -5.77 2.04
CA ASN A 123 -12.12 -7.02 1.31
C ASN A 123 -12.88 -8.23 1.88
N ASN A 124 -13.54 -8.06 3.03
CA ASN A 124 -14.20 -9.15 3.76
C ASN A 124 -13.26 -10.33 4.06
N THR A 125 -12.00 -10.02 4.43
CA THR A 125 -11.02 -11.04 4.84
C THR A 125 -11.28 -11.51 6.27
N SER A 126 -10.59 -12.59 6.68
CA SER A 126 -10.57 -13.01 8.09
C SER A 126 -10.06 -11.88 8.98
N THR A 127 -10.72 -11.64 10.11
CA THR A 127 -10.25 -10.69 11.14
C THR A 127 -9.17 -11.29 12.05
N SER A 128 -8.92 -12.61 11.94
CA SER A 128 -7.88 -13.32 12.68
C SER A 128 -6.76 -13.72 11.72
N PRO A 129 -5.61 -13.04 11.74
CA PRO A 129 -4.51 -13.33 10.83
C PRO A 129 -3.78 -14.62 11.21
N SER A 130 -3.15 -15.26 10.22
CA SER A 130 -2.00 -16.11 10.49
C SER A 130 -0.78 -15.23 10.72
N VAL A 131 0.01 -15.54 11.75
CA VAL A 131 1.15 -14.71 12.16
C VAL A 131 2.42 -15.53 12.20
N THR A 132 3.47 -15.03 11.57
CA THR A 132 4.83 -15.57 11.64
C THR A 132 5.82 -14.45 11.99
N THR A 133 6.93 -14.80 12.63
CA THR A 133 7.95 -13.83 13.04
C THR A 133 9.32 -14.32 12.61
N ASP A 134 10.09 -13.43 12.02
CA ASP A 134 11.49 -13.65 11.71
C ASP A 134 12.37 -12.74 12.57
N ASN A 135 13.29 -13.37 13.32
CA ASN A 135 14.26 -12.70 14.18
C ASN A 135 15.70 -12.90 13.68
N SER A 136 15.87 -13.36 12.45
CA SER A 136 17.20 -13.69 11.91
C SER A 136 17.97 -12.47 11.43
N GLY A 137 17.28 -11.38 11.15
CA GLY A 137 17.84 -10.12 10.66
C GLY A 137 18.17 -9.10 11.76
N PRO A 138 18.55 -7.88 11.37
CA PRO A 138 18.85 -6.79 12.31
C PRO A 138 17.60 -6.26 13.05
N LEU A 139 16.43 -6.47 12.49
CA LEU A 139 15.14 -6.15 13.11
C LEU A 139 14.29 -7.41 13.21
N SER A 140 13.50 -7.52 14.27
CA SER A 140 12.43 -8.53 14.33
C SER A 140 11.30 -8.08 13.39
N VAL A 141 10.88 -8.97 12.49
CA VAL A 141 9.82 -8.70 11.53
C VAL A 141 8.67 -9.67 11.74
N GLN A 142 7.50 -9.16 12.07
CA GLN A 142 6.28 -9.93 12.18
C GLN A 142 5.45 -9.79 10.90
N HIS A 143 5.09 -10.91 10.28
CA HIS A 143 4.20 -10.97 9.13
C HIS A 143 2.83 -11.50 9.54
N SER A 144 1.81 -10.70 9.31
CA SER A 144 0.40 -11.03 9.55
C SER A 144 -0.35 -11.12 8.22
N VAL A 145 -1.05 -12.23 8.00
CA VAL A 145 -1.82 -12.49 6.77
C VAL A 145 -3.30 -12.61 7.10
N TYR A 146 -4.09 -11.68 6.63
CA TYR A 146 -5.55 -11.68 6.70
C TYR A 146 -6.09 -12.19 5.37
N SER A 147 -6.40 -13.49 5.31
CA SER A 147 -6.77 -14.20 4.08
C SER A 147 -8.29 -14.41 3.96
N GLY A 148 -8.70 -15.03 2.83
CA GLY A 148 -10.08 -15.46 2.60
C GLY A 148 -11.03 -14.35 2.19
N GLY A 149 -10.51 -13.23 1.71
CA GLY A 149 -11.33 -12.15 1.14
C GLY A 149 -12.05 -12.55 -0.15
N VAL A 150 -12.94 -11.68 -0.59
CA VAL A 150 -13.66 -11.85 -1.85
C VAL A 150 -12.66 -12.03 -3.00
N ASN A 151 -12.92 -12.96 -3.92
CA ASN A 151 -12.02 -13.34 -5.01
C ASN A 151 -10.62 -13.81 -4.54
N GLY A 152 -10.51 -14.30 -3.31
CA GLY A 152 -9.24 -14.82 -2.76
C GLY A 152 -8.22 -13.77 -2.39
N VAL A 153 -8.58 -12.48 -2.33
CA VAL A 153 -7.65 -11.42 -1.94
C VAL A 153 -7.24 -11.54 -0.47
N SER A 154 -6.09 -11.00 -0.13
CA SER A 154 -5.61 -10.87 1.24
C SER A 154 -5.18 -9.44 1.55
N VAL A 155 -5.13 -9.15 2.85
CA VAL A 155 -4.43 -7.99 3.41
C VAL A 155 -3.24 -8.54 4.19
N GLU A 156 -2.05 -8.03 3.92
CA GLU A 156 -0.83 -8.49 4.60
C GLU A 156 -0.09 -7.32 5.24
N HIS A 157 0.48 -7.59 6.42
CA HIS A 157 1.24 -6.60 7.15
C HIS A 157 2.58 -7.14 7.63
N TYR A 158 3.66 -6.43 7.26
CA TYR A 158 5.00 -6.65 7.80
C TYR A 158 5.31 -5.54 8.82
N ARG A 159 5.34 -5.93 10.10
CA ARG A 159 5.64 -5.04 11.22
C ARG A 159 7.11 -5.15 11.57
N TYR A 160 7.87 -4.11 11.30
CA TYR A 160 9.28 -4.02 11.66
C TYR A 160 9.42 -3.46 13.07
N GLN A 161 9.76 -4.32 14.02
CA GLN A 161 9.94 -3.91 15.42
C GLN A 161 11.15 -2.98 15.54
N GLU A 162 10.96 -1.82 16.18
CA GLU A 162 11.97 -0.74 16.29
C GLU A 162 12.42 -0.14 14.94
N GLY A 163 11.78 -0.49 13.84
CA GLY A 163 12.02 0.12 12.52
C GLY A 163 11.52 1.57 12.50
N GLY A 164 12.30 2.45 11.88
CA GLY A 164 11.97 3.87 11.67
C GLY A 164 11.29 4.12 10.31
N HIS A 165 11.30 5.39 9.87
CA HIS A 165 10.76 5.83 8.59
C HIS A 165 11.72 5.54 7.44
N VAL A 166 11.69 4.33 6.88
CA VAL A 166 12.62 3.89 5.83
C VAL A 166 11.94 2.96 4.82
N TRP A 167 12.54 2.85 3.61
CA TRP A 167 12.35 1.68 2.76
C TRP A 167 13.22 0.55 3.33
N PHE A 168 12.62 -0.54 3.79
CA PHE A 168 13.31 -1.54 4.59
C PHE A 168 14.30 -2.39 3.78
N ASP A 169 15.59 -2.26 4.10
CA ASP A 169 16.64 -3.21 3.67
C ASP A 169 16.71 -4.44 4.61
N ALA A 170 16.20 -4.30 5.85
CA ALA A 170 16.06 -5.41 6.78
C ALA A 170 15.11 -6.47 6.20
N THR A 171 15.58 -7.71 6.14
CA THR A 171 14.87 -8.79 5.46
C THR A 171 13.92 -9.54 6.38
N TYR A 172 12.85 -10.07 5.77
CA TYR A 172 12.02 -11.12 6.32
C TYR A 172 12.23 -12.39 5.50
N GLN A 173 12.73 -13.46 6.13
CA GLN A 173 13.07 -14.73 5.46
C GLN A 173 13.98 -14.54 4.23
N GLY A 174 14.94 -13.64 4.33
CA GLY A 174 15.88 -13.33 3.28
C GLY A 174 15.39 -12.38 2.18
N GLN A 175 14.15 -11.88 2.25
CA GLN A 175 13.55 -10.97 1.27
C GLN A 175 13.50 -9.54 1.82
N ASN A 176 13.95 -8.57 1.05
CA ASN A 176 13.83 -7.14 1.37
C ASN A 176 12.42 -6.59 1.01
N ALA A 177 12.14 -5.33 1.35
CA ALA A 177 10.85 -4.71 1.10
C ALA A 177 10.39 -4.78 -0.36
N SER A 178 11.31 -4.59 -1.32
CA SER A 178 10.98 -4.64 -2.75
C SER A 178 10.52 -6.03 -3.19
N GLU A 179 11.21 -7.07 -2.71
CA GLU A 179 10.87 -8.46 -3.00
C GLU A 179 9.56 -8.87 -2.32
N LEU A 180 9.34 -8.46 -1.08
CA LEU A 180 8.09 -8.73 -0.36
C LEU A 180 6.90 -8.09 -1.06
N VAL A 181 7.00 -6.80 -1.44
CA VAL A 181 5.96 -6.10 -2.18
C VAL A 181 5.69 -6.78 -3.52
N TRP A 182 6.74 -7.07 -4.32
CA TRP A 182 6.58 -7.72 -5.61
C TRP A 182 5.95 -9.12 -5.49
N ASN A 183 6.43 -9.93 -4.56
CA ASN A 183 5.92 -11.28 -4.32
C ASN A 183 4.46 -11.28 -3.84
N PHE A 184 4.03 -10.19 -3.19
CA PHE A 184 2.63 -9.99 -2.85
C PHE A 184 1.81 -9.58 -4.07
N VAL A 185 2.09 -8.43 -4.68
CA VAL A 185 1.21 -7.85 -5.71
C VAL A 185 1.12 -8.71 -6.95
N SER A 186 2.21 -9.40 -7.34
CA SER A 186 2.27 -10.22 -8.54
C SER A 186 1.36 -11.48 -8.50
N ARG A 187 0.82 -11.84 -7.34
CA ARG A 187 -0.15 -12.94 -7.18
C ARG A 187 -1.54 -12.60 -7.72
N TYR A 188 -1.81 -11.33 -7.95
CA TYR A 188 -3.15 -10.84 -8.24
C TYR A 188 -3.27 -10.28 -9.66
N ASP A 189 -4.49 -10.27 -10.14
CA ASP A 189 -4.95 -9.41 -11.22
C ASP A 189 -6.22 -8.66 -10.75
N ILE A 190 -6.82 -7.88 -11.62
CA ILE A 190 -8.03 -7.07 -11.30
C ILE A 190 -9.23 -7.94 -10.87
N ASN A 191 -9.20 -9.25 -11.17
CA ASN A 191 -10.26 -10.21 -10.82
C ASN A 191 -9.97 -10.92 -9.48
N GLY A 192 -8.80 -10.73 -8.88
CA GLY A 192 -8.41 -11.33 -7.60
C GLY A 192 -7.16 -12.20 -7.67
N LEU A 193 -7.12 -13.24 -6.81
CA LEU A 193 -6.00 -14.18 -6.73
C LEU A 193 -5.96 -15.07 -7.99
N ARG A 194 -4.75 -15.19 -8.58
CA ARG A 194 -4.47 -15.97 -9.78
C ARG A 194 -4.09 -17.40 -9.47
#